data_69e881c78ef07806e08a0cf63db9aa0f
#
_entry.id   69e881c78ef07806e08a0cf63db9aa0f
#
_cell.length_a   1.000
_cell.length_b   1.000
_cell.length_c   1.000
_cell.angle_alpha   90.00
_cell.angle_beta   90.00
_cell.angle_gamma   90.00
#
_symmetry.space_group_name_H-M   'P 1'
#
loop_
_entity.id
_entity.type
_entity.pdbx_description
1 polymer ?
#
loop_
_entity_poly.entity_id
_entity_poly.type
_entity_poly.pdbx_seq_one_letter_code
_entity_poly.pdbx_strand_id
1 'polypeptide(L)'
;SPGVDAVVMPGNEFLLGDVKTAFDDQQNLKDERTVSFLKTTLEKFLKFVTVINDMNKPEDPGWEAEDLESHGKVETTVEGVDMHAADWVEKAAEKTHAAEGDDYVKLDRGLLTVNQLNYFLNSMPMELTYADANNQFIYYNHFLEAKDMLAARTPAQAGNPMADCHPKPAIPHVKQVIHMLRTGKTDMFR
;
A
#
# COMPACT_ATOMS: atom_id res chain seq x y z
N SER A 1 12.94 13.11 2.38
CA SER A 1 12.90 11.94 1.49
C SER A 1 12.40 10.77 2.30
N PRO A 2 11.34 10.09 1.91
CA PRO A 2 11.02 8.80 2.49
C PRO A 2 12.24 7.90 2.25
N GLY A 3 12.78 7.32 3.32
CA GLY A 3 13.89 6.38 3.23
C GLY A 3 13.43 5.20 2.38
N VAL A 4 14.15 4.93 1.30
CA VAL A 4 14.00 3.67 0.59
C VAL A 4 14.61 2.63 1.51
N ASP A 5 13.83 1.71 2.03
CA ASP A 5 14.33 0.53 2.73
C ASP A 5 15.06 -0.35 1.71
N ALA A 6 16.34 -0.06 1.51
CA ALA A 6 17.17 -0.82 0.57
C ALA A 6 17.96 -1.86 1.36
N VAL A 7 17.81 -3.12 0.99
CA VAL A 7 18.69 -4.19 1.46
C VAL A 7 19.96 -4.15 0.64
N VAL A 8 21.07 -3.84 1.29
CA VAL A 8 22.37 -3.77 0.62
C VAL A 8 22.95 -5.18 0.48
N MET A 9 23.30 -5.57 -0.75
CA MET A 9 24.00 -6.82 -1.01
C MET A 9 25.41 -6.75 -0.36
N PRO A 10 25.77 -7.62 0.57
CA PRO A 10 27.12 -7.64 1.14
C PRO A 10 28.13 -8.11 0.11
N GLY A 11 29.28 -7.46 0.05
CA GLY A 11 30.42 -7.91 -0.76
C GLY A 11 30.87 -6.93 -1.82
N ASN A 12 31.07 -7.37 -3.04
CA ASN A 12 31.82 -6.68 -4.05
C ASN A 12 31.14 -5.38 -4.54
N GLU A 13 31.85 -4.27 -4.39
CA GLU A 13 31.53 -3.05 -5.12
C GLU A 13 32.11 -3.14 -6.53
N PHE A 14 31.32 -2.70 -7.53
CA PHE A 14 31.83 -2.50 -8.88
C PHE A 14 32.14 -1.02 -9.07
N LEU A 15 33.43 -0.72 -9.19
CA LEU A 15 33.92 0.62 -9.46
C LEU A 15 34.52 0.67 -10.85
N LEU A 16 34.01 1.55 -11.70
CA LEU A 16 34.55 1.80 -13.03
C LEU A 16 35.43 3.05 -12.99
N GLY A 17 36.75 2.85 -13.07
CA GLY A 17 37.71 3.94 -13.22
C GLY A 17 37.70 4.50 -14.64
N ASP A 18 38.16 5.73 -14.82
CA ASP A 18 38.36 6.40 -16.11
C ASP A 18 37.21 6.21 -17.12
N VAL A 19 36.00 6.48 -16.71
CA VAL A 19 34.76 6.27 -17.50
C VAL A 19 34.87 6.81 -18.92
N LYS A 20 35.60 7.93 -19.12
CA LYS A 20 35.77 8.54 -20.45
C LYS A 20 36.52 7.67 -21.46
N THR A 21 37.36 6.77 -20.98
CA THR A 21 38.18 5.90 -21.82
C THR A 21 37.81 4.42 -21.71
N ALA A 22 36.90 4.08 -20.81
CA ALA A 22 36.49 2.72 -20.52
C ALA A 22 35.65 2.05 -21.61
N PHE A 23 35.00 2.86 -22.47
CA PHE A 23 34.11 2.38 -23.52
C PHE A 23 34.72 2.56 -24.91
N ASP A 24 34.36 1.68 -25.85
CA ASP A 24 34.64 1.82 -27.28
C ASP A 24 33.60 2.73 -27.97
N ASP A 25 33.74 2.94 -29.26
CA ASP A 25 32.84 3.77 -30.07
C ASP A 25 31.42 3.19 -30.18
N GLN A 26 31.25 1.92 -29.83
CA GLN A 26 29.97 1.21 -29.79
C GLN A 26 29.39 1.12 -28.37
N GLN A 27 29.99 1.83 -27.41
CA GLN A 27 29.64 1.85 -26.01
C GLN A 27 29.78 0.51 -25.25
N ASN A 28 30.70 -0.37 -25.72
CA ASN A 28 31.08 -1.57 -24.99
C ASN A 28 32.27 -1.29 -24.08
N LEU A 29 32.32 -1.93 -22.90
CA LEU A 29 33.50 -1.90 -22.04
C LEU A 29 34.67 -2.60 -22.73
N LYS A 30 35.82 -1.91 -22.83
CA LYS A 30 37.01 -2.39 -23.52
C LYS A 30 37.81 -3.45 -22.77
N ASP A 31 37.85 -3.31 -21.42
CA ASP A 31 38.67 -4.18 -20.60
C ASP A 31 37.92 -5.46 -20.23
N GLU A 32 38.38 -6.59 -20.71
CA GLU A 32 37.76 -7.91 -20.46
C GLU A 32 37.70 -8.28 -18.99
N ARG A 33 38.66 -7.82 -18.16
CA ARG A 33 38.65 -8.09 -16.73
C ARG A 33 37.49 -7.33 -16.04
N THR A 34 37.30 -6.08 -16.45
CA THR A 34 36.19 -5.24 -15.99
C THR A 34 34.87 -5.85 -16.40
N VAL A 35 34.72 -6.33 -17.63
CA VAL A 35 33.50 -7.03 -18.09
C VAL A 35 33.25 -8.29 -17.30
N SER A 36 34.28 -9.11 -17.08
CA SER A 36 34.17 -10.35 -16.31
C SER A 36 33.79 -10.08 -14.86
N PHE A 37 34.34 -9.05 -14.22
CA PHE A 37 34.02 -8.66 -12.86
C PHE A 37 32.58 -8.13 -12.74
N LEU A 38 32.14 -7.28 -13.66
CA LEU A 38 30.77 -6.80 -13.74
C LEU A 38 29.80 -7.97 -13.87
N LYS A 39 30.06 -8.90 -14.76
CA LYS A 39 29.26 -10.10 -14.97
C LYS A 39 29.11 -10.92 -13.68
N THR A 40 30.22 -11.18 -13.00
CA THR A 40 30.24 -11.88 -11.73
C THR A 40 29.45 -11.14 -10.65
N THR A 41 29.55 -9.81 -10.60
CA THR A 41 28.81 -8.98 -9.66
C THR A 41 27.32 -9.03 -9.92
N LEU A 42 26.89 -8.96 -11.18
CA LEU A 42 25.48 -9.10 -11.58
C LEU A 42 24.94 -10.50 -11.27
N GLU A 43 25.71 -11.56 -11.53
CA GLU A 43 25.30 -12.92 -11.17
C GLU A 43 25.09 -13.10 -9.66
N LYS A 44 25.98 -12.52 -8.84
CA LYS A 44 25.83 -12.51 -7.38
C LYS A 44 24.62 -11.70 -6.94
N PHE A 45 24.38 -10.54 -7.59
CA PHE A 45 23.21 -9.71 -7.32
C PHE A 45 21.91 -10.46 -7.61
N LEU A 46 21.81 -11.14 -8.75
CA LEU A 46 20.64 -11.94 -9.09
C LEU A 46 20.38 -13.07 -8.07
N LYS A 47 21.44 -13.76 -7.63
CA LYS A 47 21.33 -14.76 -6.56
C LYS A 47 20.87 -14.14 -5.23
N PHE A 48 21.41 -12.98 -4.88
CA PHE A 48 21.00 -12.25 -3.68
C PHE A 48 19.52 -11.87 -3.74
N VAL A 49 19.04 -11.33 -4.86
CA VAL A 49 17.62 -11.01 -5.07
C VAL A 49 16.75 -12.27 -4.92
N THR A 50 17.19 -13.41 -5.46
CA THR A 50 16.46 -14.68 -5.30
C THR A 50 16.34 -15.08 -3.83
N VAL A 51 17.45 -15.01 -3.08
CA VAL A 51 17.45 -15.34 -1.64
C VAL A 51 16.55 -14.40 -0.85
N ILE A 52 16.60 -13.08 -1.12
CA ILE A 52 15.73 -12.11 -0.44
C ILE A 52 14.26 -12.37 -0.78
N ASN A 53 13.94 -12.66 -2.03
CA ASN A 53 12.58 -13.01 -2.43
C ASN A 53 12.09 -14.31 -1.76
N ASP A 54 12.96 -15.32 -1.64
CA ASP A 54 12.62 -16.57 -0.96
C ASP A 54 12.41 -16.38 0.56
N MET A 55 13.21 -15.51 1.19
CA MET A 55 13.03 -15.14 2.60
C MET A 55 11.73 -14.37 2.84
N ASN A 56 11.28 -13.61 1.85
CA ASN A 56 10.05 -12.82 1.92
C ASN A 56 8.80 -13.59 1.42
N LYS A 57 8.96 -14.84 0.97
CA LYS A 57 7.79 -15.66 0.64
C LYS A 57 6.98 -15.94 1.90
N PRO A 58 5.67 -15.71 1.89
CA PRO A 58 4.84 -16.08 3.02
C PRO A 58 4.95 -17.60 3.24
N GLU A 59 5.13 -18.01 4.48
CA GLU A 59 5.17 -19.44 4.87
C GLU A 59 3.86 -20.16 4.58
N ASP A 60 2.79 -19.40 4.38
CA ASP A 60 1.45 -19.89 4.11
C ASP A 60 1.04 -19.50 2.68
N PRO A 61 0.94 -20.45 1.75
CA PRO A 61 0.54 -20.19 0.36
C PRO A 61 -0.94 -19.82 0.22
N GLY A 62 -1.72 -19.88 1.29
CA GLY A 62 -3.16 -19.55 1.30
C GLY A 62 -3.49 -18.13 0.85
N TRP A 63 -2.52 -17.23 0.80
CA TRP A 63 -2.71 -15.86 0.34
C TRP A 63 -3.20 -15.76 -1.11
N GLU A 64 -2.88 -16.73 -1.98
CA GLU A 64 -3.33 -16.75 -3.37
C GLU A 64 -4.86 -16.85 -3.47
N ALA A 65 -5.46 -17.55 -2.52
CA ALA A 65 -6.90 -17.71 -2.41
C ALA A 65 -7.59 -16.53 -1.71
N GLU A 66 -6.82 -15.56 -1.19
CA GLU A 66 -7.40 -14.41 -0.51
C GLU A 66 -8.30 -13.61 -1.47
N ASP A 67 -9.49 -13.31 -1.01
CA ASP A 67 -10.49 -12.59 -1.78
C ASP A 67 -10.47 -11.10 -1.40
N LEU A 68 -10.51 -10.25 -2.41
CA LEU A 68 -10.55 -8.80 -2.27
C LEU A 68 -11.88 -8.19 -2.75
N GLU A 69 -12.81 -9.04 -3.17
CA GLU A 69 -14.13 -8.60 -3.58
C GLU A 69 -15.01 -8.29 -2.36
N SER A 70 -15.97 -7.40 -2.56
CA SER A 70 -16.95 -7.08 -1.54
C SER A 70 -17.99 -8.19 -1.41
N HIS A 71 -18.23 -8.66 -0.18
CA HIS A 71 -19.14 -9.78 0.10
C HIS A 71 -20.51 -9.35 0.64
N GLY A 72 -20.89 -8.10 0.50
CA GLY A 72 -22.16 -7.61 0.97
C GLY A 72 -22.18 -7.28 2.48
N LYS A 73 -23.15 -7.74 3.24
CA LYS A 73 -23.41 -7.22 4.58
C LYS A 73 -22.32 -7.50 5.59
N VAL A 74 -21.65 -6.46 6.06
CA VAL A 74 -20.85 -6.45 7.27
C VAL A 74 -21.09 -5.16 8.05
N GLU A 75 -20.31 -4.97 9.09
CA GLU A 75 -20.48 -3.95 10.14
C GLU A 75 -20.79 -2.53 9.66
N THR A 76 -20.25 -2.14 8.52
CA THR A 76 -20.40 -0.79 7.95
C THR A 76 -21.45 -0.68 6.84
N THR A 77 -22.11 -1.78 6.48
CA THR A 77 -23.18 -1.73 5.48
C THR A 77 -24.46 -1.16 6.10
N VAL A 78 -24.96 -0.08 5.52
CA VAL A 78 -26.22 0.55 5.93
C VAL A 78 -27.37 -0.02 5.09
N GLU A 79 -28.32 -0.67 5.72
CA GLU A 79 -29.43 -1.33 5.04
C GLU A 79 -30.21 -0.35 4.14
N GLY A 80 -30.39 -0.72 2.86
CA GLY A 80 -31.12 0.09 1.88
C GLY A 80 -30.33 1.30 1.36
N VAL A 81 -29.03 1.35 1.62
CA VAL A 81 -28.10 2.29 0.96
C VAL A 81 -27.23 1.50 0.00
N ASP A 82 -27.14 1.96 -1.24
CA ASP A 82 -26.19 1.43 -2.20
C ASP A 82 -24.79 2.00 -1.88
N MET A 83 -23.95 1.18 -1.29
CA MET A 83 -22.60 1.55 -0.85
C MET A 83 -21.64 1.81 -2.03
N HIS A 84 -22.03 1.52 -3.25
CA HIS A 84 -21.27 1.83 -4.46
C HIS A 84 -21.73 3.14 -5.14
N ALA A 85 -22.80 3.76 -4.66
CA ALA A 85 -23.25 5.05 -5.17
C ALA A 85 -22.29 6.17 -4.73
N ALA A 86 -22.08 7.16 -5.62
CA ALA A 86 -21.18 8.28 -5.34
C ALA A 86 -21.58 9.11 -4.09
N ASP A 87 -22.86 9.09 -3.72
CA ASP A 87 -23.45 9.81 -2.59
C ASP A 87 -23.84 8.90 -1.42
N TRP A 88 -23.22 7.72 -1.34
CA TRP A 88 -23.59 6.75 -0.31
C TRP A 88 -23.27 7.26 1.10
N VAL A 89 -22.19 8.04 1.28
CA VAL A 89 -21.80 8.56 2.58
C VAL A 89 -22.88 9.45 3.17
N GLU A 90 -23.40 10.38 2.36
CA GLU A 90 -24.45 11.32 2.74
C GLU A 90 -25.76 10.56 3.07
N LYS A 91 -26.15 9.61 2.22
CA LYS A 91 -27.33 8.79 2.42
C LYS A 91 -27.22 7.90 3.66
N ALA A 92 -26.05 7.33 3.90
CA ALA A 92 -25.80 6.53 5.08
C ALA A 92 -25.80 7.39 6.35
N ALA A 93 -25.18 8.57 6.29
CA ALA A 93 -25.17 9.52 7.42
C ALA A 93 -26.58 9.98 7.79
N GLU A 94 -27.38 10.37 6.81
CA GLU A 94 -28.80 10.75 7.03
C GLU A 94 -29.58 9.60 7.69
N LYS A 95 -29.45 8.40 7.14
CA LYS A 95 -30.21 7.22 7.59
C LYS A 95 -29.81 6.74 9.00
N THR A 96 -28.57 6.88 9.36
CA THR A 96 -28.02 6.48 10.66
C THR A 96 -28.04 7.60 11.68
N HIS A 97 -28.42 8.80 11.28
CA HIS A 97 -28.30 10.01 12.10
C HIS A 97 -26.88 10.20 12.63
N ALA A 98 -25.91 10.07 11.69
CA ALA A 98 -24.50 10.17 12.02
C ALA A 98 -24.17 11.53 12.65
N ALA A 99 -23.26 11.52 13.61
CA ALA A 99 -22.76 12.76 14.21
C ALA A 99 -22.00 13.58 13.17
N GLU A 100 -22.20 14.90 13.15
CA GLU A 100 -21.61 15.82 12.17
C GLU A 100 -21.05 17.07 12.84
N GLY A 101 -20.09 17.70 12.18
CA GLY A 101 -19.61 19.03 12.57
C GLY A 101 -19.12 19.10 14.02
N ASP A 102 -19.84 19.86 14.83
CA ASP A 102 -19.51 20.08 16.25
C ASP A 102 -20.18 19.09 17.21
N ASP A 103 -20.87 18.07 16.68
CA ASP A 103 -21.38 16.98 17.50
C ASP A 103 -20.26 16.19 18.15
N TYR A 104 -20.48 15.79 19.40
CA TYR A 104 -19.48 15.06 20.17
C TYR A 104 -19.51 13.55 19.90
N VAL A 105 -18.32 12.99 19.71
CA VAL A 105 -18.10 11.54 19.65
C VAL A 105 -17.35 11.13 20.90
N LYS A 106 -17.92 10.20 21.66
CA LYS A 106 -17.26 9.60 22.83
C LYS A 106 -16.33 8.50 22.38
N LEU A 107 -15.05 8.66 22.69
CA LEU A 107 -14.02 7.66 22.50
C LEU A 107 -13.71 6.97 23.84
N ASP A 108 -12.97 5.86 23.82
CA ASP A 108 -12.62 5.11 25.04
C ASP A 108 -11.88 5.96 26.07
N ARG A 109 -11.06 6.89 25.61
CA ARG A 109 -10.19 7.71 26.47
C ARG A 109 -10.35 9.21 26.23
N GLY A 110 -11.50 9.63 25.75
CA GLY A 110 -11.71 11.06 25.50
C GLY A 110 -13.01 11.38 24.79
N LEU A 111 -13.15 12.65 24.49
CA LEU A 111 -14.29 13.22 23.83
C LEU A 111 -13.79 14.23 22.79
N LEU A 112 -14.20 14.06 21.55
CA LEU A 112 -13.87 14.97 20.45
C LEU A 112 -15.13 15.28 19.66
N THR A 113 -15.18 16.45 19.04
CA THR A 113 -16.18 16.70 18.01
C THR A 113 -15.76 16.00 16.69
N VAL A 114 -16.72 15.81 15.79
CA VAL A 114 -16.42 15.27 14.44
C VAL A 114 -15.41 16.15 13.71
N ASN A 115 -15.54 17.48 13.80
CA ASN A 115 -14.56 18.41 13.24
C ASN A 115 -13.16 18.21 13.82
N GLN A 116 -13.04 18.04 15.15
CA GLN A 116 -11.75 17.77 15.80
C GLN A 116 -11.14 16.42 15.35
N LEU A 117 -11.97 15.38 15.19
CA LEU A 117 -11.52 14.08 14.65
C LEU A 117 -11.01 14.22 13.22
N ASN A 118 -11.73 14.93 12.37
CA ASN A 118 -11.30 15.19 10.98
C ASN A 118 -9.97 15.95 10.95
N TYR A 119 -9.81 17.01 11.75
CA TYR A 119 -8.54 17.74 11.84
C TYR A 119 -7.40 16.83 12.31
N PHE A 120 -7.66 16.01 13.33
CA PHE A 120 -6.66 15.08 13.85
C PHE A 120 -6.23 14.06 12.79
N LEU A 121 -7.18 13.40 12.13
CA LEU A 121 -6.91 12.40 11.09
C LEU A 121 -6.19 13.02 9.88
N ASN A 122 -6.59 14.22 9.45
CA ASN A 122 -5.99 14.92 8.32
C ASN A 122 -4.63 15.54 8.63
N SER A 123 -4.29 15.72 9.90
CA SER A 123 -2.97 16.20 10.32
C SER A 123 -1.89 15.11 10.38
N MET A 124 -2.28 13.85 10.25
CA MET A 124 -1.32 12.75 10.25
C MET A 124 -0.47 12.79 8.96
N PRO A 125 0.87 12.72 9.06
CA PRO A 125 1.75 12.81 7.90
C PRO A 125 1.82 11.47 7.12
N MET A 126 0.67 10.86 6.89
CA MET A 126 0.53 9.61 6.17
C MET A 126 -0.88 9.48 5.57
N GLU A 127 -1.01 8.72 4.51
CA GLU A 127 -2.31 8.31 4.00
C GLU A 127 -2.90 7.22 4.91
N LEU A 128 -4.06 7.51 5.48
CA LEU A 128 -4.84 6.57 6.26
C LEU A 128 -6.01 6.06 5.42
N THR A 129 -6.18 4.77 5.41
CA THR A 129 -7.31 4.12 4.76
C THR A 129 -7.89 3.08 5.70
N TYR A 130 -9.21 3.08 5.84
CA TYR A 130 -9.93 2.02 6.52
C TYR A 130 -10.73 1.21 5.50
N ALA A 131 -10.44 -0.09 5.48
CA ALA A 131 -11.25 -1.09 4.78
C ALA A 131 -11.84 -2.03 5.83
N ASP A 132 -13.10 -2.37 5.66
CA ASP A 132 -13.80 -3.25 6.59
C ASP A 132 -13.55 -4.74 6.29
N ALA A 133 -14.08 -5.62 7.14
CA ALA A 133 -13.98 -7.07 6.97
C ALA A 133 -14.69 -7.60 5.71
N ASN A 134 -15.52 -6.76 5.06
CA ASN A 134 -16.20 -7.04 3.80
C ASN A 134 -15.39 -6.63 2.56
N ASN A 135 -14.12 -6.27 2.73
CA ASN A 135 -13.27 -5.75 1.66
C ASN A 135 -13.77 -4.46 1.02
N GLN A 136 -14.65 -3.73 1.72
CA GLN A 136 -15.07 -2.41 1.28
C GLN A 136 -14.16 -1.34 1.86
N PHE A 137 -13.80 -0.44 0.99
CA PHE A 137 -13.08 0.77 1.33
C PHE A 137 -14.06 1.81 1.89
N ILE A 138 -13.95 2.13 3.19
CA ILE A 138 -14.96 2.94 3.88
C ILE A 138 -14.51 4.36 4.16
N TYR A 139 -13.22 4.55 4.45
CA TYR A 139 -12.70 5.84 4.85
C TYR A 139 -11.27 6.05 4.37
N TYR A 140 -10.94 7.30 4.06
CA TYR A 140 -9.57 7.77 3.90
C TYR A 140 -9.45 9.21 4.42
N ASN A 141 -8.25 9.58 4.91
CA ASN A 141 -8.00 10.95 5.36
C ASN A 141 -7.62 11.84 4.18
N HIS A 142 -7.89 13.13 4.35
CA HIS A 142 -7.49 14.15 3.38
C HIS A 142 -6.11 14.70 3.75
N PHE A 143 -5.07 13.88 3.55
CA PHE A 143 -3.68 14.26 3.79
C PHE A 143 -3.04 14.97 2.60
N LEU A 144 -3.36 14.53 1.38
CA LEU A 144 -2.87 15.06 0.11
C LEU A 144 -4.03 15.29 -0.86
N GLU A 145 -3.79 16.16 -1.84
CA GLU A 145 -4.68 16.25 -3.00
C GLU A 145 -4.68 14.91 -3.77
N ALA A 146 -5.81 14.53 -4.34
CA ALA A 146 -5.98 13.23 -5.02
C ALA A 146 -4.88 12.93 -6.07
N LYS A 147 -4.40 13.97 -6.76
CA LYS A 147 -3.32 13.86 -7.77
C LYS A 147 -1.93 13.55 -7.17
N ASP A 148 -1.73 13.85 -5.89
CA ASP A 148 -0.47 13.71 -5.18
C ASP A 148 -0.46 12.46 -4.27
N MET A 149 -1.58 11.73 -4.18
CA MET A 149 -1.71 10.49 -3.42
C MET A 149 -1.04 9.33 -4.15
N LEU A 150 -0.53 8.37 -3.40
CA LEU A 150 0.03 7.11 -3.93
C LEU A 150 -1.01 6.34 -4.77
N ALA A 151 -2.25 6.32 -4.31
CA ALA A 151 -3.41 5.86 -5.07
C ALA A 151 -4.45 6.98 -5.01
N ALA A 152 -4.70 7.63 -6.16
CA ALA A 152 -5.67 8.71 -6.24
C ALA A 152 -7.03 8.25 -5.71
N ARG A 153 -7.56 8.97 -4.72
CA ARG A 153 -8.82 8.64 -4.06
C ARG A 153 -9.77 9.81 -4.14
N THR A 154 -11.01 9.48 -4.39
CA THR A 154 -12.12 10.44 -4.40
C THR A 154 -13.24 9.94 -3.51
N PRO A 155 -14.12 10.81 -2.99
CA PRO A 155 -15.28 10.38 -2.22
C PRO A 155 -16.15 9.32 -2.91
N ALA A 156 -16.25 9.37 -4.24
CA ALA A 156 -17.00 8.40 -5.04
C ALA A 156 -16.40 6.98 -5.03
N GLN A 157 -15.17 6.81 -4.58
CA GLN A 157 -14.52 5.50 -4.46
C GLN A 157 -14.72 4.86 -3.08
N ALA A 158 -15.13 5.62 -2.07
CA ALA A 158 -15.53 5.05 -0.81
C ALA A 158 -16.75 4.13 -1.05
N GLY A 159 -16.74 2.94 -0.44
CA GLY A 159 -17.72 1.88 -0.71
C GLY A 159 -17.29 0.88 -1.79
N ASN A 160 -16.26 1.18 -2.58
CA ASN A 160 -15.74 0.24 -3.59
C ASN A 160 -14.98 -0.93 -2.94
N PRO A 161 -14.98 -2.11 -3.60
CA PRO A 161 -14.14 -3.23 -3.20
C PRO A 161 -12.64 -2.87 -3.22
N MET A 162 -11.85 -3.46 -2.33
CA MET A 162 -10.40 -3.29 -2.33
C MET A 162 -9.76 -3.70 -3.66
N ALA A 163 -10.35 -4.66 -4.38
CA ALA A 163 -9.88 -5.07 -5.70
C ALA A 163 -9.82 -3.90 -6.69
N ASP A 164 -10.79 -3.00 -6.64
CA ASP A 164 -10.89 -1.86 -7.57
C ASP A 164 -9.96 -0.70 -7.22
N CYS A 165 -9.44 -0.67 -5.99
CA CYS A 165 -8.56 0.39 -5.52
C CYS A 165 -7.08 0.19 -5.89
N HIS A 166 -6.72 -0.96 -6.46
CA HIS A 166 -5.33 -1.32 -6.72
C HIS A 166 -5.09 -1.70 -8.18
N PRO A 167 -3.96 -1.30 -8.79
CA PRO A 167 -3.60 -1.74 -10.12
C PRO A 167 -3.35 -3.25 -10.14
N LYS A 168 -3.75 -3.91 -11.25
CA LYS A 168 -3.63 -5.37 -11.39
C LYS A 168 -2.28 -5.97 -10.97
N PRO A 169 -1.12 -5.37 -11.29
CA PRO A 169 0.17 -5.92 -10.86
C PRO A 169 0.38 -5.91 -9.33
N ALA A 170 -0.31 -5.03 -8.59
CA ALA A 170 -0.19 -4.94 -7.13
C ALA A 170 -1.09 -5.94 -6.39
N ILE A 171 -2.12 -6.49 -7.05
CA ILE A 171 -3.10 -7.39 -6.42
C ILE A 171 -2.45 -8.57 -5.67
N PRO A 172 -1.45 -9.30 -6.21
CA PRO A 172 -0.81 -10.39 -5.47
C PRO A 172 -0.19 -9.92 -4.14
N HIS A 173 0.44 -8.76 -4.13
CA HIS A 173 1.02 -8.19 -2.91
C HIS A 173 -0.07 -7.78 -1.90
N VAL A 174 -1.15 -7.15 -2.38
CA VAL A 174 -2.30 -6.78 -1.53
C VAL A 174 -2.90 -8.02 -0.88
N LYS A 175 -3.08 -9.10 -1.64
CA LYS A 175 -3.56 -10.39 -1.10
C LYS A 175 -2.66 -10.93 0.00
N GLN A 176 -1.33 -10.90 -0.18
CA GLN A 176 -0.37 -11.32 0.85
C GLN A 176 -0.54 -10.51 2.13
N VAL A 177 -0.58 -9.17 2.01
CA VAL A 177 -0.74 -8.26 3.16
C VAL A 177 -2.03 -8.57 3.92
N ILE A 178 -3.15 -8.64 3.22
CA ILE A 178 -4.46 -8.91 3.82
C ILE A 178 -4.49 -10.29 4.49
N HIS A 179 -3.96 -11.31 3.81
CA HIS A 179 -3.89 -12.66 4.38
C HIS A 179 -3.08 -12.72 5.68
N MET A 180 -1.92 -12.08 5.70
CA MET A 180 -1.07 -12.06 6.89
C MET A 180 -1.73 -11.30 8.05
N LEU A 181 -2.43 -10.19 7.77
CA LEU A 181 -3.19 -9.47 8.77
C LEU A 181 -4.36 -10.32 9.31
N ARG A 182 -5.13 -10.97 8.44
CA ARG A 182 -6.28 -11.80 8.84
C ARG A 182 -5.88 -13.06 9.60
N THR A 183 -4.74 -13.64 9.27
CA THR A 183 -4.22 -14.84 9.96
C THR A 183 -3.45 -14.50 11.23
N GLY A 184 -3.30 -13.22 11.57
CA GLY A 184 -2.58 -12.77 12.75
C GLY A 184 -1.08 -13.02 12.70
N LYS A 185 -0.51 -13.24 11.49
CA LYS A 185 0.94 -13.41 11.31
C LYS A 185 1.70 -12.11 11.44
N THR A 186 1.04 -11.00 11.18
CA THR A 186 1.54 -9.67 11.45
C THR A 186 0.39 -8.70 11.66
N ASP A 187 0.61 -7.68 12.46
CA ASP A 187 -0.29 -6.55 12.66
C ASP A 187 0.23 -5.27 11.98
N MET A 188 1.43 -5.37 11.35
CA MET A 188 2.08 -4.24 10.73
C MET A 188 2.97 -4.68 9.57
N PHE A 189 2.83 -3.97 8.44
CA PHE A 189 3.76 -4.02 7.31
C PHE A 189 4.55 -2.71 7.22
N ARG A 190 5.82 -2.83 6.88
CA ARG A 190 6.71 -1.70 6.65
C ARG A 190 7.29 -1.75 5.25
#